data_dfb57f86e112be36e0c8632b432d88cb
#
_entry.id   dfb57f86e112be36e0c8632b432d88cb
#
_cell.length_a   1.000
_cell.length_b   1.000
_cell.length_c   1.000
_cell.angle_alpha   90.00
_cell.angle_beta   90.00
_cell.angle_gamma   90.00
#
_symmetry.space_group_name_H-M   'P 1'
#
loop_
_entity.id
_entity.type
_entity.pdbx_description
1 polymer ?
#
loop_
_entity_poly.entity_id
_entity_poly.type
_entity_poly.pdbx_seq_one_letter_code
_entity_poly.pdbx_strand_id
1 'polypeptide(L)'
;MKGITQIVCFFLPWSLRRRILNYFFGFKIDRDARVGLSVILADEVEIGRGARLGHFNYIGRLDKLQMSEETFIGNFNWVLGLSRRLNSSFYPKKPNRRSELVLGRCSMIGHQNYIDCTDRIELGAFSGIAGARSQLVTHGIEPLASRQTCGPITIGDYTMIGSGCTILKGVKIPNCCIIGVGSVVTHVKPEPYALIAGNPAVQIRKMPEDAKFFSRTSLVIK
;
A
#
# COMPACT_ATOMS: atom_id res chain seq x y z
N MET A 1 7.17 21.32 -9.80
CA MET A 1 8.54 21.06 -10.30
C MET A 1 8.96 19.58 -10.14
N LYS A 2 8.95 18.97 -8.92
CA LYS A 2 9.43 17.57 -8.73
C LYS A 2 8.85 16.53 -9.72
N GLY A 3 7.56 16.58 -10.04
CA GLY A 3 6.92 15.62 -10.95
C GLY A 3 7.37 15.78 -12.41
N ILE A 4 7.46 17.01 -12.89
CA ILE A 4 7.90 17.30 -14.27
C ILE A 4 9.34 16.81 -14.47
N THR A 5 10.23 17.08 -13.51
CA THR A 5 11.62 16.60 -13.58
C THR A 5 11.69 15.07 -13.64
N GLN A 6 10.85 14.35 -12.88
CA GLN A 6 10.80 12.88 -12.95
C GLN A 6 10.35 12.40 -14.33
N ILE A 7 9.36 13.06 -14.95
CA ILE A 7 8.87 12.72 -16.29
C ILE A 7 9.97 12.92 -17.34
N VAL A 8 10.70 14.01 -17.28
CA VAL A 8 11.86 14.26 -18.17
C VAL A 8 12.91 13.15 -18.01
N CYS A 9 13.13 12.67 -16.80
CA CYS A 9 14.07 11.59 -16.53
C CYS A 9 13.61 10.21 -17.07
N PHE A 10 12.37 10.06 -17.54
CA PHE A 10 11.90 8.78 -18.09
C PHE A 10 12.66 8.32 -19.34
N PHE A 11 13.22 9.26 -20.11
CA PHE A 11 14.03 8.97 -21.29
C PHE A 11 15.47 8.53 -20.96
N LEU A 12 15.86 8.55 -19.69
CA LEU A 12 17.21 8.16 -19.27
C LEU A 12 17.29 6.68 -18.92
N PRO A 13 18.46 6.04 -19.15
CA PRO A 13 18.73 4.69 -18.65
C PRO A 13 18.49 4.60 -17.13
N TRP A 14 18.00 3.45 -16.66
CA TRP A 14 17.65 3.27 -15.25
C TRP A 14 18.77 3.63 -14.27
N SER A 15 20.00 3.23 -14.58
CA SER A 15 21.15 3.49 -13.71
C SER A 15 21.38 4.99 -13.46
N LEU A 16 21.22 5.81 -14.51
CA LEU A 16 21.34 7.26 -14.40
C LEU A 16 20.11 7.87 -13.69
N ARG A 17 18.92 7.44 -14.08
CA ARG A 17 17.68 7.90 -13.45
C ARG A 17 17.67 7.62 -11.94
N ARG A 18 18.09 6.43 -11.50
CA ARG A 18 18.20 6.10 -10.08
C ARG A 18 19.15 7.06 -9.33
N ARG A 19 20.33 7.37 -9.93
CA ARG A 19 21.27 8.32 -9.33
C ARG A 19 20.66 9.70 -9.18
N ILE A 20 19.94 10.17 -10.19
CA ILE A 20 19.23 11.46 -10.16
C ILE A 20 18.17 11.45 -9.05
N LEU A 21 17.35 10.40 -8.96
CA LEU A 21 16.33 10.28 -7.92
C LEU A 21 16.94 10.27 -6.52
N ASN A 22 18.02 9.54 -6.31
CA ASN A 22 18.69 9.51 -5.01
C ASN A 22 19.35 10.85 -4.65
N TYR A 23 20.06 11.47 -5.58
CA TYR A 23 20.82 12.68 -5.30
C TYR A 23 19.94 13.95 -5.22
N PHE A 24 19.08 14.18 -6.22
CA PHE A 24 18.31 15.43 -6.29
C PHE A 24 16.99 15.37 -5.53
N PHE A 25 16.40 14.20 -5.35
CA PHE A 25 15.13 14.05 -4.62
C PHE A 25 15.30 13.47 -3.22
N GLY A 26 16.52 13.06 -2.85
CA GLY A 26 16.81 12.47 -1.54
C GLY A 26 16.20 11.08 -1.34
N PHE A 27 15.89 10.38 -2.45
CA PHE A 27 15.36 9.02 -2.35
C PHE A 27 16.46 8.05 -1.94
N LYS A 28 16.08 6.96 -1.27
CA LYS A 28 16.96 5.85 -0.91
C LYS A 28 16.55 4.62 -1.72
N ILE A 29 16.98 4.57 -2.98
CA ILE A 29 16.67 3.46 -3.88
C ILE A 29 17.90 2.57 -4.00
N ASP A 30 17.73 1.30 -3.59
CA ASP A 30 18.79 0.29 -3.70
C ASP A 30 19.20 0.07 -5.18
N ARG A 31 20.45 -0.37 -5.40
CA ARG A 31 20.98 -0.55 -6.76
C ARG A 31 20.27 -1.67 -7.52
N ASP A 32 19.79 -2.69 -6.81
CA ASP A 32 19.12 -3.85 -7.38
C ASP A 32 17.60 -3.63 -7.52
N ALA A 33 17.08 -2.51 -6.97
CA ALA A 33 15.69 -2.12 -7.16
C ALA A 33 15.41 -1.58 -8.57
N ARG A 34 14.13 -1.61 -8.96
CA ARG A 34 13.68 -1.06 -10.26
C ARG A 34 12.43 -0.21 -10.06
N VAL A 35 12.44 0.96 -10.66
CA VAL A 35 11.28 1.85 -10.72
C VAL A 35 10.94 2.10 -12.19
N GLY A 36 9.75 1.68 -12.59
CA GLY A 36 9.19 1.92 -13.91
C GLY A 36 8.89 3.41 -14.18
N LEU A 37 8.19 3.70 -15.26
CA LEU A 37 7.79 5.07 -15.62
C LEU A 37 6.65 5.52 -14.71
N SER A 38 6.98 5.85 -13.47
CA SER A 38 6.03 6.25 -12.41
C SER A 38 6.49 7.52 -11.74
N VAL A 39 5.53 8.32 -11.26
CA VAL A 39 5.78 9.59 -10.56
C VAL A 39 5.61 9.39 -9.05
N ILE A 40 6.64 9.76 -8.27
CA ILE A 40 6.64 9.65 -6.82
C ILE A 40 6.83 11.03 -6.19
N LEU A 41 5.80 11.49 -5.49
CA LEU A 41 5.75 12.79 -4.81
C LEU A 41 5.57 12.58 -3.30
N ALA A 42 6.40 11.73 -2.71
CA ALA A 42 6.50 11.53 -1.28
C ALA A 42 7.67 12.37 -0.70
N ASP A 43 7.59 12.65 0.60
CA ASP A 43 8.63 13.39 1.30
C ASP A 43 9.84 12.49 1.56
N GLU A 44 9.58 11.25 1.99
CA GLU A 44 10.58 10.21 2.21
C GLU A 44 10.28 9.02 1.30
N VAL A 45 11.30 8.52 0.62
CA VAL A 45 11.18 7.34 -0.26
C VAL A 45 12.32 6.38 0.02
N GLU A 46 11.96 5.15 0.41
CA GLU A 46 12.88 4.06 0.64
C GLU A 46 12.45 2.85 -0.18
N ILE A 47 13.29 2.36 -1.08
CA ILE A 47 13.03 1.21 -1.95
C ILE A 47 14.18 0.23 -1.81
N GLY A 48 13.90 -0.89 -1.15
CA GLY A 48 14.87 -1.92 -0.77
C GLY A 48 15.33 -2.80 -1.92
N ARG A 49 16.28 -3.67 -1.61
CA ARG A 49 16.91 -4.59 -2.56
C ARG A 49 15.87 -5.48 -3.26
N GLY A 50 15.97 -5.62 -4.58
CA GLY A 50 15.07 -6.44 -5.38
C GLY A 50 13.64 -5.90 -5.52
N ALA A 51 13.30 -4.80 -4.85
CA ALA A 51 11.97 -4.20 -4.92
C ALA A 51 11.68 -3.64 -6.32
N ARG A 52 10.44 -3.75 -6.76
CA ARG A 52 10.00 -3.32 -8.10
C ARG A 52 8.74 -2.49 -8.02
N LEU A 53 8.83 -1.26 -8.49
CA LEU A 53 7.67 -0.39 -8.78
C LEU A 53 7.45 -0.38 -10.29
N GLY A 54 6.28 -0.79 -10.73
CA GLY A 54 5.89 -0.86 -12.14
C GLY A 54 5.77 0.49 -12.81
N HIS A 55 4.99 0.52 -13.90
CA HIS A 55 4.82 1.70 -14.75
C HIS A 55 3.49 2.42 -14.48
N PHE A 56 3.47 3.72 -14.79
CA PHE A 56 2.29 4.56 -14.79
C PHE A 56 1.56 4.59 -13.44
N ASN A 57 2.31 4.43 -12.35
CA ASN A 57 1.79 4.70 -11.02
C ASN A 57 1.95 6.18 -10.71
N TYR A 58 0.93 6.73 -10.05
CA TYR A 58 1.02 8.04 -9.43
C TYR A 58 0.96 7.89 -7.92
N ILE A 59 2.06 8.23 -7.24
CA ILE A 59 2.19 8.18 -5.79
C ILE A 59 2.38 9.61 -5.30
N GLY A 60 1.33 10.20 -4.71
CA GLY A 60 1.32 11.63 -4.43
C GLY A 60 0.96 12.01 -3.01
N ARG A 61 1.61 13.05 -2.52
CA ARG A 61 1.31 13.70 -1.23
C ARG A 61 1.47 12.77 -0.01
N LEU A 62 2.42 11.85 -0.04
CA LEU A 62 2.75 11.02 1.09
C LEU A 62 3.82 11.67 1.97
N ASP A 63 3.76 11.42 3.28
CA ASP A 63 4.89 11.64 4.18
C ASP A 63 5.99 10.61 3.87
N LYS A 64 5.62 9.33 3.66
CA LYS A 64 6.58 8.26 3.38
C LYS A 64 6.04 7.19 2.42
N LEU A 65 6.89 6.75 1.51
CA LEU A 65 6.79 5.49 0.78
C LEU A 65 7.94 4.57 1.21
N GLN A 66 7.61 3.44 1.79
CA GLN A 66 8.59 2.41 2.15
C GLN A 66 8.25 1.09 1.46
N MET A 67 9.13 0.63 0.63
CA MET A 67 9.12 -0.68 -0.02
C MET A 67 10.30 -1.48 0.51
N SER A 68 10.05 -2.48 1.35
CA SER A 68 11.08 -3.37 1.86
C SER A 68 11.66 -4.26 0.74
N GLU A 69 12.56 -5.17 1.08
CA GLU A 69 13.19 -6.06 0.11
C GLU A 69 12.17 -6.93 -0.63
N GLU A 70 12.41 -7.16 -1.92
CA GLU A 70 11.63 -8.03 -2.81
C GLU A 70 10.13 -7.69 -2.89
N THR A 71 9.77 -6.44 -2.59
CA THR A 71 8.39 -5.97 -2.76
C THR A 71 8.05 -5.67 -4.20
N PHE A 72 6.76 -5.74 -4.51
CA PHE A 72 6.26 -5.44 -5.85
C PHE A 72 5.04 -4.51 -5.79
N ILE A 73 5.08 -3.41 -6.54
CA ILE A 73 3.92 -2.60 -6.89
C ILE A 73 3.75 -2.69 -8.41
N GLY A 74 2.59 -3.14 -8.88
CA GLY A 74 2.27 -3.30 -10.30
C GLY A 74 2.13 -1.98 -11.05
N ASN A 75 1.30 -1.98 -12.08
CA ASN A 75 1.12 -0.81 -12.95
C ASN A 75 -0.20 -0.10 -12.69
N PHE A 76 -0.28 1.19 -13.07
CA PHE A 76 -1.49 2.00 -13.07
C PHE A 76 -2.17 2.12 -11.69
N ASN A 77 -1.42 2.05 -10.60
CA ASN A 77 -1.99 2.31 -9.28
C ASN A 77 -2.00 3.81 -8.99
N TRP A 78 -3.05 4.25 -8.31
CA TRP A 78 -3.19 5.59 -7.77
C TRP A 78 -3.05 5.52 -6.26
N VAL A 79 -1.94 6.05 -5.74
CA VAL A 79 -1.64 6.12 -4.31
C VAL A 79 -1.65 7.59 -3.93
N LEU A 80 -2.66 8.00 -3.18
CA LEU A 80 -2.85 9.39 -2.81
C LEU A 80 -2.84 9.54 -1.29
N GLY A 81 -2.23 10.59 -0.81
CA GLY A 81 -2.20 10.91 0.60
C GLY A 81 -2.47 12.38 0.87
N LEU A 82 -2.39 12.74 2.13
CA LEU A 82 -2.43 14.11 2.61
C LEU A 82 -1.26 14.32 3.57
N SER A 83 -0.08 14.62 3.02
CA SER A 83 1.13 14.85 3.82
C SER A 83 0.89 15.91 4.89
N ARG A 84 1.49 15.72 6.04
CA ARG A 84 1.44 16.67 7.17
C ARG A 84 2.01 18.04 6.80
N ARG A 85 2.92 18.11 5.83
CA ARG A 85 3.48 19.38 5.32
C ARG A 85 2.44 20.28 4.67
N LEU A 86 1.29 19.72 4.25
CA LEU A 86 0.22 20.50 3.63
C LEU A 86 -0.61 21.32 4.63
N ASN A 87 -0.27 21.25 5.92
CA ASN A 87 -0.90 22.02 7.00
C ASN A 87 -2.44 22.03 6.94
N SER A 88 -3.04 20.84 6.78
CA SER A 88 -4.47 20.68 6.60
C SER A 88 -5.23 20.75 7.93
N SER A 89 -6.29 21.53 7.97
CA SER A 89 -7.21 21.61 9.11
C SER A 89 -8.22 20.46 9.20
N PHE A 90 -8.22 19.52 8.23
CA PHE A 90 -9.23 18.46 8.16
C PHE A 90 -9.20 17.46 9.31
N TYR A 91 -8.05 17.29 9.97
CA TYR A 91 -7.86 16.26 11.00
C TYR A 91 -7.30 16.81 12.31
N PRO A 92 -7.93 17.82 12.95
CA PRO A 92 -7.37 18.49 14.13
C PRO A 92 -7.24 17.55 15.34
N LYS A 93 -8.09 16.51 15.42
CA LYS A 93 -8.04 15.48 16.48
C LYS A 93 -7.07 14.34 16.22
N LYS A 94 -6.27 14.41 15.14
CA LYS A 94 -5.30 13.37 14.72
C LYS A 94 -3.92 13.98 14.44
N PRO A 95 -3.29 14.64 15.43
CA PRO A 95 -2.00 15.31 15.22
C PRO A 95 -0.87 14.34 14.83
N ASN A 96 -0.98 13.08 15.26
CA ASN A 96 0.00 12.04 14.97
C ASN A 96 -0.31 11.22 13.70
N ARG A 97 -1.31 11.64 12.91
CA ARG A 97 -1.63 11.02 11.62
C ARG A 97 -0.39 11.04 10.71
N ARG A 98 -0.16 9.95 10.00
CA ARG A 98 0.94 9.84 9.03
C ARG A 98 0.42 9.33 7.70
N SER A 99 0.65 10.09 6.65
CA SER A 99 0.31 9.70 5.28
C SER A 99 1.42 8.78 4.73
N GLU A 100 1.36 7.50 5.07
CA GLU A 100 2.45 6.55 4.77
C GLU A 100 1.91 5.30 4.06
N LEU A 101 2.68 4.81 3.09
CA LEU A 101 2.53 3.46 2.53
C LEU A 101 3.77 2.65 2.87
N VAL A 102 3.58 1.59 3.66
CA VAL A 102 4.66 0.73 4.13
C VAL A 102 4.41 -0.71 3.69
N LEU A 103 5.36 -1.25 2.93
CA LEU A 103 5.33 -2.63 2.45
C LEU A 103 6.43 -3.45 3.12
N GLY A 104 6.02 -4.52 3.84
CA GLY A 104 6.92 -5.51 4.41
C GLY A 104 7.60 -6.36 3.34
N ARG A 105 8.65 -7.09 3.71
CA ARG A 105 9.42 -7.93 2.79
C ARG A 105 8.54 -8.90 1.99
N CYS A 106 8.82 -9.09 0.71
CA CYS A 106 8.05 -9.97 -0.18
C CYS A 106 6.54 -9.67 -0.20
N SER A 107 6.13 -8.42 0.01
CA SER A 107 4.73 -8.04 -0.12
C SER A 107 4.44 -7.43 -1.49
N MET A 108 3.16 -7.38 -1.86
CA MET A 108 2.78 -6.92 -3.19
C MET A 108 1.50 -6.09 -3.23
N ILE A 109 1.46 -5.17 -4.18
CA ILE A 109 0.25 -4.51 -4.66
C ILE A 109 0.14 -4.77 -6.16
N GLY A 110 -0.97 -5.37 -6.59
CA GLY A 110 -1.24 -5.66 -8.00
C GLY A 110 -1.37 -4.41 -8.86
N HIS A 111 -2.29 -4.43 -9.81
CA HIS A 111 -2.45 -3.37 -10.82
C HIS A 111 -3.74 -2.59 -10.62
N GLN A 112 -3.80 -1.34 -11.09
CA GLN A 112 -5.04 -0.55 -11.18
C GLN A 112 -5.80 -0.43 -9.85
N ASN A 113 -5.10 -0.34 -8.73
CA ASN A 113 -5.71 -0.15 -7.42
C ASN A 113 -5.74 1.34 -7.04
N TYR A 114 -6.74 1.71 -6.24
CA TYR A 114 -6.83 3.03 -5.61
C TYR A 114 -6.50 2.90 -4.13
N ILE A 115 -5.47 3.61 -3.69
CA ILE A 115 -4.94 3.52 -2.33
C ILE A 115 -4.89 4.91 -1.72
N ASP A 116 -5.83 5.19 -0.84
CA ASP A 116 -5.85 6.43 -0.09
C ASP A 116 -5.07 6.29 1.21
N CYS A 117 -3.90 6.88 1.22
CA CYS A 117 -3.01 6.98 2.36
C CYS A 117 -3.19 8.31 3.12
N THR A 118 -4.41 8.79 3.31
CA THR A 118 -4.64 9.93 4.21
C THR A 118 -4.14 9.61 5.62
N ASP A 119 -4.25 8.35 6.06
CA ASP A 119 -3.55 7.79 7.22
C ASP A 119 -2.68 6.61 6.76
N ARG A 120 -1.92 6.01 7.67
CA ARG A 120 -0.96 4.94 7.38
C ARG A 120 -1.65 3.69 6.84
N ILE A 121 -1.09 3.13 5.77
CA ILE A 121 -1.38 1.78 5.29
C ILE A 121 -0.11 0.95 5.41
N GLU A 122 -0.25 -0.20 6.07
CA GLU A 122 0.85 -1.14 6.28
C GLU A 122 0.46 -2.54 5.83
N LEU A 123 1.28 -3.11 4.96
CA LEU A 123 1.22 -4.50 4.55
C LEU A 123 2.39 -5.26 5.18
N GLY A 124 2.09 -6.34 5.88
CA GLY A 124 3.09 -7.23 6.47
C GLY A 124 3.90 -8.00 5.43
N ALA A 125 4.84 -8.79 5.90
CA ALA A 125 5.68 -9.61 5.03
C ALA A 125 4.87 -10.71 4.33
N PHE A 126 5.20 -11.02 3.09
CA PHE A 126 4.51 -12.02 2.27
C PHE A 126 3.01 -11.77 2.10
N SER A 127 2.55 -10.56 2.32
CA SER A 127 1.15 -10.19 2.17
C SER A 127 0.91 -9.41 0.88
N GLY A 128 -0.35 -9.22 0.50
CA GLY A 128 -0.56 -8.42 -0.69
C GLY A 128 -2.00 -8.22 -1.11
N ILE A 129 -2.15 -7.32 -2.08
CA ILE A 129 -3.37 -7.05 -2.82
C ILE A 129 -3.19 -7.70 -4.19
N ALA A 130 -3.83 -8.86 -4.38
CA ALA A 130 -3.76 -9.59 -5.62
C ALA A 130 -4.72 -8.98 -6.67
N GLY A 131 -4.27 -8.98 -7.92
CA GLY A 131 -5.13 -8.54 -9.04
C GLY A 131 -5.29 -7.02 -9.12
N ALA A 132 -6.51 -6.59 -9.42
CA ALA A 132 -6.80 -5.20 -9.76
C ALA A 132 -8.08 -4.67 -9.12
N ARG A 133 -8.25 -3.33 -9.17
CA ARG A 133 -9.47 -2.58 -8.81
C ARG A 133 -9.87 -2.68 -7.34
N SER A 134 -8.92 -2.98 -6.46
CA SER A 134 -9.15 -2.88 -5.02
C SER A 134 -8.97 -1.43 -4.54
N GLN A 135 -9.69 -1.09 -3.49
CA GLN A 135 -9.64 0.23 -2.86
C GLN A 135 -9.28 0.08 -1.37
N LEU A 136 -8.25 0.78 -0.93
CA LEU A 136 -7.94 0.94 0.48
C LEU A 136 -8.19 2.40 0.84
N VAL A 137 -9.13 2.66 1.75
CA VAL A 137 -9.59 4.02 2.04
C VAL A 137 -9.42 4.33 3.52
N THR A 138 -8.43 5.16 3.84
CA THR A 138 -8.08 5.50 5.22
C THR A 138 -8.83 6.69 5.78
N HIS A 139 -9.62 7.41 4.99
CA HIS A 139 -10.42 8.54 5.46
C HIS A 139 -11.93 8.33 5.24
N GLY A 140 -12.73 9.21 5.80
CA GLY A 140 -14.17 9.21 5.62
C GLY A 140 -14.82 10.35 6.41
N ILE A 141 -16.13 10.45 6.31
CA ILE A 141 -16.94 11.47 6.97
C ILE A 141 -17.63 10.88 8.20
N GLU A 142 -17.72 11.67 9.27
CA GLU A 142 -18.61 11.44 10.40
C GLU A 142 -19.80 12.42 10.27
N PRO A 143 -20.96 11.95 9.81
CA PRO A 143 -22.07 12.84 9.48
C PRO A 143 -22.63 13.61 10.68
N LEU A 144 -22.75 12.95 11.83
CA LEU A 144 -23.30 13.56 13.05
C LEU A 144 -22.47 14.74 13.55
N ALA A 145 -21.17 14.72 13.35
CA ALA A 145 -20.28 15.79 13.76
C ALA A 145 -19.84 16.69 12.58
N SER A 146 -20.36 16.46 11.37
CA SER A 146 -19.98 17.16 10.14
C SER A 146 -18.48 17.36 10.00
N ARG A 147 -17.71 16.29 10.18
CA ARG A 147 -16.24 16.34 10.17
C ARG A 147 -15.62 15.17 9.41
N GLN A 148 -14.43 15.39 8.91
CA GLN A 148 -13.61 14.31 8.37
C GLN A 148 -12.94 13.50 9.48
N THR A 149 -12.81 12.21 9.24
CA THR A 149 -12.13 11.26 10.13
C THR A 149 -11.18 10.38 9.30
N CYS A 150 -10.12 9.89 9.94
CA CYS A 150 -9.21 8.93 9.32
C CYS A 150 -8.79 7.87 10.34
N GLY A 151 -8.24 6.78 9.83
CA GLY A 151 -7.68 5.70 10.65
C GLY A 151 -6.80 4.79 9.80
N PRO A 152 -5.72 4.25 10.38
CA PRO A 152 -4.79 3.40 9.64
C PRO A 152 -5.45 2.09 9.21
N ILE A 153 -4.89 1.48 8.14
CA ILE A 153 -5.20 0.11 7.72
C ILE A 153 -3.94 -0.72 7.93
N THR A 154 -4.09 -1.84 8.63
CA THR A 154 -2.99 -2.78 8.87
C THR A 154 -3.37 -4.16 8.34
N ILE A 155 -2.53 -4.70 7.47
CA ILE A 155 -2.65 -6.04 6.91
C ILE A 155 -1.49 -6.86 7.43
N GLY A 156 -1.78 -7.95 8.14
CA GLY A 156 -0.77 -8.82 8.75
C GLY A 156 0.04 -9.63 7.74
N ASP A 157 1.04 -10.34 8.24
CA ASP A 157 1.91 -11.18 7.43
C ASP A 157 1.12 -12.32 6.76
N TYR A 158 1.61 -12.78 5.60
CA TYR A 158 0.99 -13.88 4.84
C TYR A 158 -0.49 -13.70 4.52
N THR A 159 -0.99 -12.47 4.54
CA THR A 159 -2.39 -12.15 4.27
C THR A 159 -2.57 -11.70 2.82
N MET A 160 -3.55 -12.27 2.12
CA MET A 160 -3.83 -11.95 0.73
C MET A 160 -5.24 -11.37 0.57
N ILE A 161 -5.31 -10.24 -0.12
CA ILE A 161 -6.56 -9.57 -0.49
C ILE A 161 -6.85 -9.84 -1.96
N GLY A 162 -8.03 -10.38 -2.26
CA GLY A 162 -8.50 -10.64 -3.63
C GLY A 162 -8.75 -9.37 -4.42
N SER A 163 -9.02 -9.52 -5.72
CA SER A 163 -9.34 -8.39 -6.61
C SER A 163 -10.66 -7.71 -6.24
N GLY A 164 -10.77 -6.42 -6.53
CA GLY A 164 -12.02 -5.66 -6.39
C GLY A 164 -12.51 -5.49 -4.95
N CYS A 165 -11.64 -5.68 -3.96
CA CYS A 165 -11.98 -5.49 -2.56
C CYS A 165 -11.97 -4.02 -2.16
N THR A 166 -12.81 -3.66 -1.19
CA THR A 166 -12.77 -2.36 -0.52
C THR A 166 -12.45 -2.55 0.95
N ILE A 167 -11.35 -1.94 1.41
CA ILE A 167 -10.91 -1.98 2.81
C ILE A 167 -11.04 -0.58 3.40
N LEU A 168 -11.79 -0.44 4.47
CA LEU A 168 -12.07 0.87 5.06
C LEU A 168 -11.14 1.19 6.23
N LYS A 169 -11.12 2.48 6.58
CA LYS A 169 -10.31 3.04 7.67
C LYS A 169 -10.46 2.28 8.98
N GLY A 170 -9.35 2.13 9.70
CA GLY A 170 -9.31 1.51 11.03
C GLY A 170 -9.32 -0.03 11.00
N VAL A 171 -9.39 -0.65 9.82
CA VAL A 171 -9.36 -2.10 9.69
C VAL A 171 -7.98 -2.65 10.02
N LYS A 172 -7.96 -3.68 10.87
CA LYS A 172 -6.78 -4.49 11.18
C LYS A 172 -7.08 -5.93 10.83
N ILE A 173 -6.37 -6.47 9.84
CA ILE A 173 -6.45 -7.87 9.45
C ILE A 173 -5.23 -8.58 10.01
N PRO A 174 -5.40 -9.63 10.83
CA PRO A 174 -4.27 -10.36 11.40
C PRO A 174 -3.49 -11.15 10.35
N ASN A 175 -2.46 -11.84 10.81
CA ASN A 175 -1.63 -12.68 9.96
C ASN A 175 -2.41 -13.86 9.37
N CYS A 176 -1.95 -14.36 8.25
CA CYS A 176 -2.43 -15.61 7.63
C CYS A 176 -3.93 -15.57 7.26
N CYS A 177 -4.43 -14.44 6.78
CA CYS A 177 -5.82 -14.30 6.36
C CYS A 177 -5.94 -14.24 4.83
N ILE A 178 -7.08 -14.69 4.33
CA ILE A 178 -7.47 -14.56 2.93
C ILE A 178 -8.74 -13.74 2.85
N ILE A 179 -8.71 -12.65 2.07
CA ILE A 179 -9.89 -11.82 1.79
C ILE A 179 -10.41 -12.20 0.40
N GLY A 180 -11.63 -12.72 0.35
CA GLY A 180 -12.28 -13.14 -0.90
C GLY A 180 -12.50 -11.97 -1.85
N VAL A 181 -12.49 -12.26 -3.15
CA VAL A 181 -12.72 -11.27 -4.24
C VAL A 181 -14.02 -10.49 -4.01
N GLY A 182 -13.99 -9.18 -4.29
CA GLY A 182 -15.18 -8.32 -4.21
C GLY A 182 -15.67 -8.00 -2.79
N SER A 183 -14.90 -8.31 -1.76
CA SER A 183 -15.30 -8.10 -0.36
C SER A 183 -15.22 -6.64 0.05
N VAL A 184 -16.14 -6.22 0.94
CA VAL A 184 -16.13 -4.90 1.58
C VAL A 184 -15.86 -5.07 3.06
N VAL A 185 -14.61 -4.78 3.47
CA VAL A 185 -14.15 -4.97 4.85
C VAL A 185 -14.27 -3.66 5.62
N THR A 186 -15.16 -3.62 6.61
CA THR A 186 -15.48 -2.43 7.40
C THR A 186 -15.02 -2.53 8.86
N HIS A 187 -15.54 -3.47 9.61
CA HIS A 187 -15.36 -3.60 11.07
C HIS A 187 -15.09 -5.04 11.51
N VAL A 188 -14.63 -5.89 10.60
CA VAL A 188 -14.35 -7.29 10.94
C VAL A 188 -13.17 -7.37 11.94
N LYS A 189 -13.33 -8.24 12.94
CA LYS A 189 -12.26 -8.61 13.89
C LYS A 189 -11.98 -10.10 13.76
N PRO A 190 -11.33 -10.53 12.69
CA PRO A 190 -11.09 -11.94 12.46
C PRO A 190 -9.94 -12.44 13.35
N GLU A 191 -9.93 -13.74 13.59
CA GLU A 191 -8.76 -14.42 14.12
C GLU A 191 -7.74 -14.68 13.00
N PRO A 192 -6.47 -14.96 13.34
CA PRO A 192 -5.50 -15.46 12.36
C PRO A 192 -6.02 -16.72 11.65
N TYR A 193 -5.52 -16.95 10.46
CA TYR A 193 -5.93 -18.07 9.58
C TYR A 193 -7.40 -18.02 9.15
N ALA A 194 -7.95 -16.84 8.99
CA ALA A 194 -9.34 -16.69 8.57
C ALA A 194 -9.50 -16.52 7.05
N LEU A 195 -10.51 -17.17 6.48
CA LEU A 195 -11.12 -16.77 5.22
C LEU A 195 -12.23 -15.77 5.52
N ILE A 196 -12.12 -14.57 4.95
CA ILE A 196 -13.03 -13.44 5.16
C ILE A 196 -13.62 -13.06 3.82
N ALA A 197 -14.95 -12.95 3.70
CA ALA A 197 -15.56 -12.56 2.43
C ALA A 197 -16.93 -11.91 2.63
N GLY A 198 -17.44 -11.27 1.59
CA GLY A 198 -18.78 -10.69 1.51
C GLY A 198 -18.83 -9.17 1.58
N ASN A 199 -20.05 -8.63 1.52
CA ASN A 199 -20.37 -7.21 1.67
C ASN A 199 -21.60 -7.03 2.56
N PRO A 200 -21.45 -6.62 3.84
CA PRO A 200 -20.17 -6.45 4.54
C PRO A 200 -19.43 -7.78 4.73
N ALA A 201 -18.09 -7.72 4.75
CA ALA A 201 -17.27 -8.91 4.90
C ALA A 201 -17.35 -9.48 6.31
N VAL A 202 -17.45 -10.81 6.40
CA VAL A 202 -17.45 -11.57 7.65
C VAL A 202 -16.47 -12.73 7.56
N GLN A 203 -16.07 -13.28 8.70
CA GLN A 203 -15.27 -14.50 8.72
C GLN A 203 -16.14 -15.67 8.28
N ILE A 204 -15.75 -16.34 7.19
CA ILE A 204 -16.47 -17.49 6.62
C ILE A 204 -16.05 -18.79 7.29
N ARG A 205 -14.74 -18.96 7.50
CA ARG A 205 -14.18 -20.15 8.14
C ARG A 205 -12.75 -19.91 8.60
N LYS A 206 -12.23 -20.79 9.44
CA LYS A 206 -10.82 -20.91 9.75
C LYS A 206 -10.12 -21.74 8.66
N MET A 207 -8.92 -21.31 8.26
CA MET A 207 -8.05 -22.05 7.34
C MET A 207 -7.12 -22.96 8.14
N PRO A 208 -6.65 -24.09 7.57
CA PRO A 208 -5.61 -24.90 8.19
C PRO A 208 -4.33 -24.10 8.42
N GLU A 209 -3.76 -24.21 9.60
CA GLU A 209 -2.54 -23.47 9.97
C GLU A 209 -1.30 -23.98 9.22
N ASP A 210 -1.30 -25.25 8.83
CA ASP A 210 -0.28 -25.94 8.04
C ASP A 210 -0.41 -25.70 6.52
N ALA A 211 -1.37 -24.92 6.08
CA ALA A 211 -1.52 -24.61 4.67
C ALA A 211 -0.24 -23.98 4.10
N LYS A 212 0.32 -24.57 3.05
CA LYS A 212 1.57 -24.18 2.41
C LYS A 212 1.65 -22.70 2.03
N PHE A 213 0.50 -22.06 1.80
CA PHE A 213 0.40 -20.65 1.51
C PHE A 213 0.98 -19.78 2.64
N PHE A 214 0.83 -20.18 3.90
CA PHE A 214 1.25 -19.41 5.07
C PHE A 214 2.71 -19.65 5.50
N SER A 215 3.41 -20.52 4.78
CA SER A 215 4.84 -20.83 5.04
C SER A 215 5.75 -20.58 3.83
N ARG A 216 5.22 -19.92 2.77
CA ARG A 216 6.00 -19.64 1.56
C ARG A 216 7.17 -18.70 1.82
N THR A 217 8.25 -18.91 1.10
CA THR A 217 9.50 -18.13 1.24
C THR A 217 9.72 -17.15 0.08
N SER A 218 8.82 -17.12 -0.89
CA SER A 218 8.89 -16.22 -2.04
C SER A 218 7.56 -15.53 -2.32
N LEU A 219 7.62 -14.43 -3.04
CA LEU A 219 6.42 -13.73 -3.52
C LEU A 219 5.67 -14.56 -4.57
N VAL A 220 6.40 -15.32 -5.39
CA VAL A 220 5.82 -16.12 -6.48
C VAL A 220 5.16 -17.37 -5.92
N ILE A 221 3.88 -17.51 -6.19
CA ILE A 221 3.09 -18.73 -5.91
C ILE A 221 3.14 -19.60 -7.18
N LYS A 222 3.70 -20.79 -7.05
CA LYS A 222 3.80 -21.78 -8.12
C LYS A 222 2.75 -22.89 -7.94
#